data_39a8f606f8479ebe60d2156fea4bf2dd
#
_entry.id   39a8f606f8479ebe60d2156fea4bf2dd
#
_cell.length_a   1.000
_cell.length_b   1.000
_cell.length_c   1.000
_cell.angle_alpha   90.00
_cell.angle_beta   90.00
_cell.angle_gamma   90.00
#
_symmetry.space_group_name_H-M   'P 1'
#
loop_
_entity.id
_entity.type
_entity.pdbx_description
1 polymer ?
#
loop_
_entity_poly.entity_id
_entity_poly.type
_entity_poly.pdbx_seq_one_letter_code
_entity_poly.pdbx_strand_id
1 'polypeptide(L)'
;MKKTKLTQSLIVVALGSILAGGAMAEETLGQKVERITDTTGAKIDSSANKASGYVGDSAITAKVKSALLEDKSITSSDISVETSNGVVTLSGFVGSQELSSRAVEITTQVEGVQSVSDKLQVKDNQSQSVGAYADDAVITSTIKAKLLADDIVPSRKVKVETQAGVVQLSGGVDNKAQSDRAESIAKAVDGVKSVKNDLTVK
;
A
#
# COMPACT_ATOMS: atom_id res chain seq x y z
N MET A 1 29.85 11.22 -40.21
CA MET A 1 29.66 9.74 -40.38
C MET A 1 30.54 9.01 -39.37
N LYS A 2 29.96 8.45 -38.31
CA LYS A 2 30.55 7.29 -37.58
C LYS A 2 29.45 6.76 -36.67
N LYS A 3 28.92 5.57 -37.00
CA LYS A 3 27.89 4.84 -36.23
C LYS A 3 28.61 4.09 -35.11
N THR A 4 28.23 4.33 -33.85
CA THR A 4 28.70 3.55 -32.72
C THR A 4 27.66 2.51 -32.37
N LYS A 5 28.00 1.23 -32.53
CA LYS A 5 27.16 0.09 -32.13
C LYS A 5 27.31 -0.12 -30.64
N LEU A 6 26.20 -0.10 -29.90
CA LEU A 6 26.15 -0.56 -28.51
C LEU A 6 26.18 -2.08 -28.50
N THR A 7 27.22 -2.63 -27.91
CA THR A 7 27.37 -4.05 -27.62
C THR A 7 26.59 -4.39 -26.34
N GLN A 8 25.61 -5.29 -26.48
CA GLN A 8 24.95 -5.95 -25.37
C GLN A 8 25.93 -6.86 -24.63
N SER A 9 26.12 -6.62 -23.35
CA SER A 9 26.92 -7.47 -22.47
C SER A 9 26.04 -8.59 -21.92
N LEU A 10 26.29 -9.81 -22.42
CA LEU A 10 25.70 -11.05 -21.91
C LEU A 10 26.46 -11.44 -20.64
N ILE A 11 25.83 -11.41 -19.49
CA ILE A 11 26.36 -11.97 -18.25
C ILE A 11 26.04 -13.49 -18.27
N VAL A 12 27.03 -14.32 -18.57
CA VAL A 12 26.95 -15.77 -18.39
C VAL A 12 27.42 -16.06 -16.96
N VAL A 13 26.51 -16.50 -16.11
CA VAL A 13 26.83 -17.07 -14.80
C VAL A 13 27.08 -18.55 -15.00
N ALA A 14 28.36 -18.96 -14.96
CA ALA A 14 28.76 -20.37 -14.95
C ALA A 14 28.61 -20.91 -13.51
N LEU A 15 27.70 -21.86 -13.29
CA LEU A 15 27.65 -22.66 -12.08
C LEU A 15 28.49 -23.94 -12.28
N GLY A 16 29.43 -24.10 -11.38
CA GLY A 16 30.37 -25.20 -11.31
C GLY A 16 29.74 -26.53 -10.99
N SER A 17 30.43 -27.55 -11.47
CA SER A 17 30.18 -28.97 -11.41
C SER A 17 30.21 -29.56 -10.02
N ILE A 18 29.28 -30.47 -9.70
CA ILE A 18 29.47 -31.55 -8.74
C ILE A 18 29.20 -32.87 -9.43
N LEU A 19 30.26 -33.68 -9.58
CA LEU A 19 30.22 -35.08 -9.98
C LEU A 19 29.92 -35.95 -8.75
N ALA A 20 28.88 -36.76 -8.79
CA ALA A 20 28.82 -38.02 -8.05
C ALA A 20 27.93 -39.00 -8.84
N GLY A 21 28.47 -40.17 -9.15
CA GLY A 21 27.97 -41.13 -10.07
C GLY A 21 26.79 -41.97 -9.58
N GLY A 22 26.08 -42.58 -10.53
CA GLY A 22 25.03 -43.58 -10.36
C GLY A 22 24.26 -43.77 -11.65
N ALA A 23 24.48 -44.92 -12.30
CA ALA A 23 23.88 -45.34 -13.57
C ALA A 23 22.33 -45.39 -13.48
N MET A 24 21.68 -45.02 -14.58
CA MET A 24 20.51 -45.59 -15.24
C MET A 24 19.64 -44.55 -15.95
N ALA A 25 19.31 -44.87 -17.19
CA ALA A 25 18.34 -44.29 -18.10
C ALA A 25 18.74 -42.96 -18.77
N GLU A 26 19.04 -43.09 -20.05
CA GLU A 26 19.13 -42.01 -21.04
C GLU A 26 17.75 -41.31 -21.20
N GLU A 27 17.42 -40.39 -20.33
CA GLU A 27 16.57 -39.27 -20.73
C GLU A 27 17.46 -38.26 -21.44
N THR A 28 17.17 -38.03 -22.71
CA THR A 28 17.93 -37.10 -23.54
C THR A 28 17.95 -35.72 -22.90
N LEU A 29 19.15 -35.16 -22.76
CA LEU A 29 19.40 -33.82 -22.19
C LEU A 29 18.48 -32.72 -22.75
N GLY A 30 17.94 -32.88 -23.95
CA GLY A 30 16.98 -31.98 -24.57
C GLY A 30 15.63 -31.88 -23.84
N GLN A 31 15.03 -33.00 -23.39
CA GLN A 31 13.73 -32.99 -22.70
C GLN A 31 13.81 -32.45 -21.27
N LYS A 32 14.99 -32.57 -20.65
CA LYS A 32 15.19 -32.03 -19.28
C LYS A 32 15.41 -30.53 -19.29
N VAL A 33 16.01 -30.00 -20.35
CA VAL A 33 16.20 -28.56 -20.52
C VAL A 33 14.85 -27.86 -20.81
N GLU A 34 13.98 -28.46 -21.65
CA GLU A 34 12.67 -27.90 -21.93
C GLU A 34 11.78 -27.84 -20.68
N ARG A 35 11.78 -28.87 -19.81
CA ARG A 35 11.01 -28.86 -18.55
C ARG A 35 11.53 -27.85 -17.54
N ILE A 36 12.82 -27.56 -17.52
CA ILE A 36 13.41 -26.57 -16.59
C ILE A 36 13.10 -25.15 -17.08
N THR A 37 13.12 -24.92 -18.40
CA THR A 37 12.79 -23.61 -18.95
C THR A 37 11.31 -23.25 -18.76
N ASP A 38 10.37 -24.19 -18.94
CA ASP A 38 8.94 -23.94 -18.74
C ASP A 38 8.60 -23.63 -17.26
N THR A 39 9.18 -24.39 -16.32
CA THR A 39 8.87 -24.19 -14.89
C THR A 39 9.56 -22.94 -14.32
N THR A 40 10.74 -22.59 -14.84
CA THR A 40 11.48 -21.41 -14.35
C THR A 40 10.98 -20.14 -15.02
N GLY A 41 10.60 -20.17 -16.29
CA GLY A 41 10.01 -19.06 -17.03
C GLY A 41 8.70 -18.59 -16.41
N ALA A 42 7.78 -19.51 -16.13
CA ALA A 42 6.49 -19.17 -15.53
C ALA A 42 6.61 -18.55 -14.12
N LYS A 43 7.60 -18.98 -13.33
CA LYS A 43 7.85 -18.40 -12.00
C LYS A 43 8.54 -17.04 -12.07
N ILE A 44 9.41 -16.82 -13.03
CA ILE A 44 10.08 -15.53 -13.23
C ILE A 44 9.08 -14.49 -13.74
N ASP A 45 8.22 -14.85 -14.69
CA ASP A 45 7.21 -13.94 -15.22
C ASP A 45 6.19 -13.51 -14.17
N SER A 46 5.72 -14.44 -13.32
CA SER A 46 4.78 -14.09 -12.25
C SER A 46 5.41 -13.23 -11.15
N SER A 47 6.69 -13.42 -10.87
CA SER A 47 7.44 -12.60 -9.91
C SER A 47 7.79 -11.24 -10.49
N ALA A 48 8.16 -11.17 -11.78
CA ALA A 48 8.44 -9.92 -12.49
C ALA A 48 7.17 -9.06 -12.63
N ASN A 49 6.03 -9.66 -12.94
CA ASN A 49 4.75 -8.96 -13.03
C ASN A 49 4.29 -8.42 -11.67
N LYS A 50 4.47 -9.18 -10.58
CA LYS A 50 4.19 -8.69 -9.22
C LYS A 50 5.14 -7.55 -8.82
N ALA A 51 6.43 -7.67 -9.11
CA ALA A 51 7.40 -6.61 -8.82
C ALA A 51 7.14 -5.35 -9.65
N SER A 52 6.79 -5.49 -10.93
CA SER A 52 6.43 -4.39 -11.82
C SER A 52 5.18 -3.66 -11.35
N GLY A 53 4.14 -4.38 -10.93
CA GLY A 53 2.93 -3.79 -10.35
C GLY A 53 3.22 -3.01 -9.08
N TYR A 54 4.07 -3.55 -8.21
CA TYR A 54 4.43 -2.89 -6.94
C TYR A 54 5.22 -1.58 -7.14
N VAL A 55 6.13 -1.57 -8.11
CA VAL A 55 6.88 -0.34 -8.48
C VAL A 55 5.93 0.68 -9.12
N GLY A 56 4.99 0.23 -9.94
CA GLY A 56 3.96 1.07 -10.54
C GLY A 56 3.08 1.75 -9.49
N ASP A 57 2.56 1.00 -8.53
CA ASP A 57 1.69 1.51 -7.46
C ASP A 57 2.42 2.52 -6.55
N SER A 58 3.68 2.27 -6.23
CA SER A 58 4.49 3.20 -5.43
C SER A 58 4.74 4.52 -6.17
N ALA A 59 4.98 4.47 -7.47
CA ALA A 59 5.15 5.65 -8.31
C ALA A 59 3.84 6.44 -8.44
N ILE A 60 2.70 5.76 -8.63
CA ILE A 60 1.36 6.39 -8.65
C ILE A 60 1.09 7.09 -7.32
N THR A 61 1.33 6.40 -6.20
CA THR A 61 1.16 6.98 -4.85
C THR A 61 1.98 8.26 -4.67
N ALA A 62 3.24 8.27 -5.13
CA ALA A 62 4.11 9.44 -5.04
C ALA A 62 3.59 10.59 -5.92
N LYS A 63 3.17 10.31 -7.17
CA LYS A 63 2.60 11.32 -8.09
C LYS A 63 1.31 11.93 -7.51
N VAL A 64 0.41 11.10 -6.97
CA VAL A 64 -0.83 11.58 -6.34
C VAL A 64 -0.54 12.47 -5.14
N LYS A 65 0.38 12.07 -4.26
CA LYS A 65 0.78 12.91 -3.13
C LYS A 65 1.36 14.24 -3.58
N SER A 66 2.20 14.26 -4.61
CA SER A 66 2.75 15.50 -5.17
C SER A 66 1.64 16.40 -5.74
N ALA A 67 0.71 15.84 -6.50
CA ALA A 67 -0.40 16.59 -7.08
C ALA A 67 -1.33 17.20 -5.99
N LEU A 68 -1.60 16.45 -4.92
CA LEU A 68 -2.36 16.97 -3.78
C LEU A 68 -1.62 18.06 -3.01
N LEU A 69 -0.28 18.00 -2.92
CA LEU A 69 0.56 19.01 -2.29
C LEU A 69 0.61 20.33 -3.10
N GLU A 70 0.47 20.26 -4.41
CA GLU A 70 0.47 21.43 -5.30
C GLU A 70 -0.81 22.25 -5.15
N ASP A 71 -1.92 21.64 -4.78
CA ASP A 71 -3.18 22.34 -4.52
C ASP A 71 -3.21 22.94 -3.11
N LYS A 72 -3.07 24.27 -3.05
CA LYS A 72 -3.01 25.03 -1.78
C LYS A 72 -4.30 25.00 -0.97
N SER A 73 -5.42 24.59 -1.55
CA SER A 73 -6.71 24.48 -0.87
C SER A 73 -6.82 23.19 -0.04
N ILE A 74 -6.00 22.19 -0.37
CA ILE A 74 -6.01 20.88 0.27
C ILE A 74 -4.93 20.80 1.34
N THR A 75 -5.31 20.48 2.58
CA THR A 75 -4.38 20.11 3.64
C THR A 75 -3.94 18.65 3.44
N SER A 76 -2.97 18.44 2.56
CA SER A 76 -2.53 17.11 2.14
C SER A 76 -1.94 16.25 3.27
N SER A 77 -1.51 16.87 4.39
CA SER A 77 -1.06 16.15 5.59
C SER A 77 -2.15 15.30 6.24
N ASP A 78 -3.41 15.69 6.05
CA ASP A 78 -4.57 15.03 6.64
C ASP A 78 -5.17 13.98 5.69
N ILE A 79 -4.56 13.80 4.49
CA ILE A 79 -4.98 12.82 3.49
C ILE A 79 -3.94 11.71 3.37
N SER A 80 -4.39 10.49 3.58
CA SER A 80 -3.63 9.28 3.33
C SER A 80 -3.92 8.76 1.93
N VAL A 81 -2.87 8.42 1.19
CA VAL A 81 -2.94 7.87 -0.16
C VAL A 81 -2.34 6.48 -0.17
N GLU A 82 -3.11 5.49 -0.59
CA GLU A 82 -2.67 4.10 -0.82
C GLU A 82 -3.05 3.67 -2.22
N THR A 83 -2.15 3.00 -2.92
CA THR A 83 -2.40 2.48 -4.27
C THR A 83 -2.22 0.96 -4.28
N SER A 84 -3.15 0.27 -4.90
CA SER A 84 -3.08 -1.18 -5.12
C SER A 84 -3.64 -1.50 -6.50
N ASN A 85 -2.82 -2.09 -7.37
CA ASN A 85 -3.17 -2.42 -8.76
C ASN A 85 -3.78 -1.22 -9.54
N GLY A 86 -3.20 -0.03 -9.37
CA GLY A 86 -3.68 1.20 -10.01
C GLY A 86 -4.96 1.81 -9.39
N VAL A 87 -5.55 1.16 -8.38
CA VAL A 87 -6.66 1.72 -7.61
C VAL A 87 -6.11 2.57 -6.47
N VAL A 88 -6.41 3.86 -6.46
CA VAL A 88 -5.99 4.78 -5.41
C VAL A 88 -7.09 4.93 -4.38
N THR A 89 -6.78 4.64 -3.13
CA THR A 89 -7.65 4.89 -1.98
C THR A 89 -7.21 6.16 -1.27
N LEU A 90 -8.10 7.15 -1.19
CA LEU A 90 -7.94 8.35 -0.39
C LEU A 90 -8.66 8.15 0.94
N SER A 91 -7.98 8.39 2.06
CA SER A 91 -8.56 8.31 3.41
C SER A 91 -8.01 9.43 4.28
N GLY A 92 -8.67 9.72 5.40
CA GLY A 92 -8.32 10.85 6.27
C GLY A 92 -9.45 11.85 6.41
N PHE A 93 -9.11 13.05 6.88
CA PHE A 93 -10.09 14.08 7.20
C PHE A 93 -9.86 15.35 6.38
N VAL A 94 -10.93 15.86 5.75
CA VAL A 94 -10.92 17.12 4.98
C VAL A 94 -11.88 18.13 5.58
N GLY A 95 -11.66 19.41 5.32
CA GLY A 95 -12.46 20.50 5.92
C GLY A 95 -13.87 20.66 5.35
N SER A 96 -14.13 20.14 4.13
CA SER A 96 -15.45 20.22 3.49
C SER A 96 -15.61 19.14 2.43
N GLN A 97 -16.85 18.92 1.98
CA GLN A 97 -17.18 18.00 0.89
C GLN A 97 -16.58 18.45 -0.45
N GLU A 98 -16.47 19.77 -0.66
CA GLU A 98 -15.84 20.33 -1.85
C GLU A 98 -14.36 19.96 -1.91
N LEU A 99 -13.65 19.95 -0.77
CA LEU A 99 -12.25 19.52 -0.70
C LEU A 99 -12.07 18.03 -0.93
N SER A 100 -13.03 17.19 -0.47
CA SER A 100 -13.06 15.76 -0.81
C SER A 100 -13.21 15.57 -2.33
N SER A 101 -14.21 16.21 -2.93
CA SER A 101 -14.44 16.14 -4.37
C SER A 101 -13.24 16.63 -5.17
N ARG A 102 -12.59 17.70 -4.71
CA ARG A 102 -11.38 18.26 -5.32
C ARG A 102 -10.19 17.30 -5.25
N ALA A 103 -9.99 16.64 -4.11
CA ALA A 103 -8.93 15.65 -3.95
C ALA A 103 -9.14 14.45 -4.89
N VAL A 104 -10.38 13.99 -5.04
CA VAL A 104 -10.74 12.91 -5.98
C VAL A 104 -10.48 13.34 -7.42
N GLU A 105 -10.88 14.56 -7.81
CA GLU A 105 -10.65 15.11 -9.14
C GLU A 105 -9.16 15.14 -9.49
N ILE A 106 -8.33 15.73 -8.63
CA ILE A 106 -6.88 15.79 -8.81
C ILE A 106 -6.29 14.38 -8.96
N THR A 107 -6.70 13.46 -8.10
CA THR A 107 -6.19 12.08 -8.11
C THR A 107 -6.55 11.36 -9.40
N THR A 108 -7.74 11.56 -9.93
CA THR A 108 -8.20 10.92 -11.17
C THR A 108 -7.40 11.37 -12.39
N GLN A 109 -6.83 12.57 -12.37
CA GLN A 109 -6.02 13.12 -13.46
C GLN A 109 -4.57 12.61 -13.46
N VAL A 110 -4.15 11.92 -12.41
CA VAL A 110 -2.77 11.42 -12.31
C VAL A 110 -2.55 10.21 -13.21
N GLU A 111 -1.50 10.26 -14.03
CA GLU A 111 -1.12 9.18 -14.93
C GLU A 111 -0.87 7.85 -14.18
N GLY A 112 -1.51 6.80 -14.63
CA GLY A 112 -1.43 5.45 -14.06
C GLY A 112 -2.55 5.12 -13.09
N VAL A 113 -3.38 6.09 -12.67
CA VAL A 113 -4.56 5.86 -11.85
C VAL A 113 -5.66 5.23 -12.70
N GLN A 114 -6.14 4.06 -12.31
CA GLN A 114 -7.23 3.35 -12.97
C GLN A 114 -8.60 3.71 -12.35
N SER A 115 -8.63 3.86 -11.03
CA SER A 115 -9.82 4.28 -10.31
C SER A 115 -9.45 4.88 -8.95
N VAL A 116 -10.37 5.66 -8.39
CA VAL A 116 -10.21 6.30 -7.08
C VAL A 116 -11.32 5.82 -6.15
N SER A 117 -10.92 5.35 -4.97
CA SER A 117 -11.82 5.01 -3.86
C SER A 117 -11.76 6.15 -2.83
N ASP A 118 -12.84 6.93 -2.76
CA ASP A 118 -12.96 8.02 -1.79
C ASP A 118 -13.46 7.47 -0.44
N LYS A 119 -12.61 7.58 0.57
CA LYS A 119 -12.89 7.27 1.97
C LYS A 119 -12.56 8.46 2.88
N LEU A 120 -12.53 9.67 2.31
CA LEU A 120 -12.32 10.89 3.06
C LEU A 120 -13.52 11.18 3.97
N GLN A 121 -13.23 11.72 5.14
CA GLN A 121 -14.22 12.17 6.11
C GLN A 121 -14.22 13.68 6.13
N VAL A 122 -15.40 14.30 6.09
CA VAL A 122 -15.51 15.73 6.34
C VAL A 122 -15.41 15.99 7.83
N LYS A 123 -14.50 16.89 8.24
CA LYS A 123 -14.40 17.35 9.62
C LYS A 123 -15.69 18.07 9.98
N ASP A 124 -16.34 17.66 11.06
CA ASP A 124 -17.40 18.50 11.62
C ASP A 124 -16.79 19.86 11.99
N ASN A 125 -17.30 20.93 11.36
CA ASN A 125 -16.82 22.32 11.54
C ASN A 125 -17.07 22.89 12.94
N GLN A 126 -17.29 22.05 13.94
CA GLN A 126 -17.22 22.46 15.33
C GLN A 126 -15.75 22.69 15.66
N SER A 127 -15.42 23.96 15.92
CA SER A 127 -14.08 24.37 16.38
C SER A 127 -13.63 23.43 17.50
N GLN A 128 -12.73 22.50 17.19
CA GLN A 128 -12.17 21.63 18.23
C GLN A 128 -11.47 22.54 19.26
N SER A 129 -11.88 22.41 20.52
CA SER A 129 -11.14 23.03 21.60
C SER A 129 -9.74 22.42 21.69
N VAL A 130 -8.78 23.18 22.20
CA VAL A 130 -7.40 22.68 22.42
C VAL A 130 -7.40 21.40 23.25
N GLY A 131 -8.35 21.23 24.18
CA GLY A 131 -8.53 20.02 24.97
C GLY A 131 -8.94 18.83 24.10
N ALA A 132 -9.93 19.00 23.22
CA ALA A 132 -10.38 17.92 22.33
C ALA A 132 -9.28 17.45 21.34
N TYR A 133 -8.43 18.38 20.88
CA TYR A 133 -7.27 18.02 20.05
C TYR A 133 -6.22 17.21 20.84
N ALA A 134 -5.98 17.57 22.10
CA ALA A 134 -5.07 16.82 22.97
C ALA A 134 -5.62 15.42 23.26
N ASP A 135 -6.94 15.28 23.48
CA ASP A 135 -7.60 13.99 23.68
C ASP A 135 -7.50 13.10 22.45
N ASP A 136 -7.70 13.63 21.23
CA ASP A 136 -7.56 12.89 19.99
C ASP A 136 -6.11 12.39 19.77
N ALA A 137 -5.12 13.18 20.14
CA ALA A 137 -3.71 12.80 20.07
C ALA A 137 -3.39 11.64 21.04
N VAL A 138 -3.97 11.67 22.25
CA VAL A 138 -3.84 10.60 23.25
C VAL A 138 -4.51 9.32 22.75
N ILE A 139 -5.73 9.42 22.22
CA ILE A 139 -6.47 8.28 21.63
C ILE A 139 -5.64 7.65 20.51
N THR A 140 -5.19 8.46 19.55
CA THR A 140 -4.37 7.99 18.42
C THR A 140 -3.11 7.27 18.88
N SER A 141 -2.36 7.85 19.83
CA SER A 141 -1.12 7.26 20.34
C SER A 141 -1.37 5.96 21.11
N THR A 142 -2.45 5.90 21.89
CA THR A 142 -2.86 4.70 22.64
C THR A 142 -3.25 3.56 21.70
N ILE A 143 -4.03 3.87 20.66
CA ILE A 143 -4.39 2.85 19.65
C ILE A 143 -3.12 2.33 18.95
N LYS A 144 -2.24 3.21 18.48
CA LYS A 144 -0.98 2.81 17.84
C LYS A 144 -0.12 1.93 18.74
N ALA A 145 -0.02 2.26 20.03
CA ALA A 145 0.72 1.45 20.99
C ALA A 145 0.09 0.07 21.19
N LYS A 146 -1.25 -0.02 21.29
CA LYS A 146 -1.96 -1.30 21.41
C LYS A 146 -1.85 -2.16 20.14
N LEU A 147 -1.92 -1.53 18.95
CA LEU A 147 -1.71 -2.24 17.67
C LEU A 147 -0.27 -2.74 17.55
N LEU A 148 0.71 -1.99 18.03
CA LEU A 148 2.11 -2.41 18.01
C LEU A 148 2.38 -3.59 18.96
N ALA A 149 1.66 -3.67 20.06
CA ALA A 149 1.74 -4.76 21.04
C ALA A 149 0.95 -6.01 20.64
N ASP A 150 0.14 -5.95 19.59
CA ASP A 150 -0.66 -7.07 19.09
C ASP A 150 0.11 -7.85 18.02
N ASP A 151 0.23 -9.16 18.21
CA ASP A 151 1.00 -10.04 17.32
C ASP A 151 0.28 -10.37 16.01
N ILE A 152 -1.03 -10.08 15.91
CA ILE A 152 -1.86 -10.45 14.77
C ILE A 152 -1.88 -9.31 13.74
N VAL A 153 -1.97 -8.06 14.21
CA VAL A 153 -2.15 -6.89 13.35
C VAL A 153 -0.78 -6.39 12.84
N PRO A 154 -0.58 -6.25 11.52
CA PRO A 154 0.63 -5.66 10.97
C PRO A 154 0.64 -4.13 11.20
N SER A 155 0.90 -3.70 12.44
CA SER A 155 0.75 -2.31 12.91
C SER A 155 1.44 -1.27 12.04
N ARG A 156 2.56 -1.63 11.37
CA ARG A 156 3.29 -0.73 10.45
C ARG A 156 2.54 -0.44 9.15
N LYS A 157 1.58 -1.29 8.79
CA LYS A 157 0.73 -1.14 7.59
C LYS A 157 -0.60 -0.45 7.91
N VAL A 158 -0.90 -0.25 9.19
CA VAL A 158 -2.15 0.38 9.66
C VAL A 158 -1.87 1.81 10.06
N LYS A 159 -2.59 2.74 9.46
CA LYS A 159 -2.64 4.15 9.86
C LYS A 159 -3.84 4.38 10.76
N VAL A 160 -3.64 5.22 11.77
CA VAL A 160 -4.67 5.60 12.72
C VAL A 160 -4.74 7.12 12.77
N GLU A 161 -5.90 7.66 12.50
CA GLU A 161 -6.22 9.08 12.59
C GLU A 161 -7.46 9.26 13.49
N THR A 162 -7.45 10.29 14.30
CA THR A 162 -8.58 10.57 15.23
C THR A 162 -9.00 12.02 15.10
N GLN A 163 -10.29 12.26 14.99
CA GLN A 163 -10.90 13.57 14.92
C GLN A 163 -12.19 13.59 15.76
N ALA A 164 -12.24 14.44 16.78
CA ALA A 164 -13.38 14.56 17.70
C ALA A 164 -13.85 13.23 18.33
N GLY A 165 -12.89 12.29 18.58
CA GLY A 165 -13.14 10.94 19.08
C GLY A 165 -13.59 9.92 18.02
N VAL A 166 -13.71 10.33 16.75
CA VAL A 166 -13.92 9.43 15.62
C VAL A 166 -12.57 8.94 15.15
N VAL A 167 -12.35 7.63 15.17
CA VAL A 167 -11.11 6.99 14.73
C VAL A 167 -11.30 6.44 13.32
N GLN A 168 -10.40 6.78 12.43
CA GLN A 168 -10.29 6.14 11.13
C GLN A 168 -9.06 5.23 11.09
N LEU A 169 -9.27 3.97 10.71
CA LEU A 169 -8.22 3.00 10.42
C LEU A 169 -8.08 2.88 8.90
N SER A 170 -6.89 3.07 8.36
CA SER A 170 -6.61 2.93 6.93
C SER A 170 -5.29 2.18 6.70
N GLY A 171 -5.06 1.76 5.46
CA GLY A 171 -3.90 0.96 5.09
C GLY A 171 -4.25 -0.46 4.67
N GLY A 172 -3.25 -1.32 4.49
CA GLY A 172 -3.43 -2.69 3.98
C GLY A 172 -3.15 -3.76 5.01
N VAL A 173 -4.05 -4.74 5.11
CA VAL A 173 -3.88 -5.94 5.93
C VAL A 173 -3.96 -7.19 5.05
N ASP A 174 -3.44 -8.32 5.54
CA ASP A 174 -3.34 -9.53 4.74
C ASP A 174 -4.63 -10.38 4.74
N ASN A 175 -5.51 -10.17 5.74
CA ASN A 175 -6.79 -10.86 5.84
C ASN A 175 -7.81 -10.10 6.70
N LYS A 176 -9.08 -10.55 6.60
CA LYS A 176 -10.18 -9.94 7.34
C LYS A 176 -10.02 -10.04 8.87
N ALA A 177 -9.44 -11.12 9.38
CA ALA A 177 -9.24 -11.29 10.82
C ALA A 177 -8.33 -10.20 11.41
N GLN A 178 -7.29 -9.79 10.67
CA GLN A 178 -6.43 -8.66 11.06
C GLN A 178 -7.20 -7.33 11.05
N SER A 179 -8.06 -7.11 10.06
CA SER A 179 -8.91 -5.92 9.98
C SER A 179 -9.87 -5.85 11.16
N ASP A 180 -10.59 -6.93 11.44
CA ASP A 180 -11.56 -7.00 12.54
C ASP A 180 -10.86 -6.88 13.92
N ARG A 181 -9.65 -7.42 14.04
CA ARG A 181 -8.83 -7.29 15.26
C ARG A 181 -8.38 -5.85 15.49
N ALA A 182 -7.90 -5.16 14.46
CA ALA A 182 -7.50 -3.76 14.55
C ALA A 182 -8.68 -2.87 14.97
N GLU A 183 -9.86 -3.10 14.39
CA GLU A 183 -11.09 -2.38 14.76
C GLU A 183 -11.48 -2.63 16.22
N SER A 184 -11.40 -3.88 16.68
CA SER A 184 -11.71 -4.24 18.06
C SER A 184 -10.77 -3.56 19.06
N ILE A 185 -9.47 -3.50 18.73
CA ILE A 185 -8.46 -2.81 19.55
C ILE A 185 -8.76 -1.31 19.63
N ALA A 186 -9.12 -0.68 18.51
CA ALA A 186 -9.45 0.74 18.48
C ALA A 186 -10.72 1.05 19.29
N LYS A 187 -11.77 0.24 19.15
CA LYS A 187 -13.03 0.40 19.92
C LYS A 187 -12.86 0.27 21.43
N ALA A 188 -11.85 -0.48 21.88
CA ALA A 188 -11.57 -0.72 23.29
C ALA A 188 -10.74 0.40 23.96
N VAL A 189 -10.47 1.51 23.27
CA VAL A 189 -9.72 2.65 23.82
C VAL A 189 -10.69 3.71 24.35
N ASP A 190 -10.44 4.15 25.57
CA ASP A 190 -11.24 5.19 26.21
C ASP A 190 -11.22 6.50 25.39
N GLY A 191 -12.37 7.15 25.28
CA GLY A 191 -12.54 8.37 24.50
C GLY A 191 -12.91 8.13 23.03
N VAL A 192 -12.83 6.90 22.53
CA VAL A 192 -13.28 6.55 21.17
C VAL A 192 -14.80 6.54 21.12
N LYS A 193 -15.37 7.40 20.28
CA LYS A 193 -16.82 7.47 20.05
C LYS A 193 -17.27 6.51 18.95
N SER A 194 -16.48 6.41 17.90
CA SER A 194 -16.74 5.48 16.79
C SER A 194 -15.44 5.14 16.06
N VAL A 195 -15.45 3.99 15.38
CA VAL A 195 -14.33 3.55 14.56
C VAL A 195 -14.81 3.33 13.14
N LYS A 196 -14.16 3.97 12.19
CA LYS A 196 -14.31 3.72 10.77
C LYS A 196 -13.16 2.85 10.29
N ASN A 197 -13.50 1.64 9.87
CA ASN A 197 -12.53 0.66 9.42
C ASN A 197 -12.48 0.69 7.89
N ASP A 198 -11.49 1.39 7.36
CA ASP A 198 -11.20 1.53 5.93
C ASP A 198 -9.98 0.71 5.51
N LEU A 199 -9.61 -0.31 6.29
CA LEU A 199 -8.52 -1.22 5.96
C LEU A 199 -8.83 -2.03 4.71
N THR A 200 -7.85 -2.12 3.83
CA THR A 200 -7.93 -2.91 2.59
C THR A 200 -7.30 -4.28 2.82
N VAL A 201 -8.06 -5.34 2.54
CA VAL A 201 -7.56 -6.72 2.58
C VAL A 201 -6.90 -7.04 1.25
N LYS A 202 -5.65 -7.55 1.28
CA LYS A 202 -4.83 -7.85 0.09
C LYS A 202 -4.94 -9.32 -0.32
#